data_a80fa0812b9a81ed5dc6968a3ff75126
#
_entry.id   a80fa0812b9a81ed5dc6968a3ff75126
#
_cell.length_a   1.000
_cell.length_b   1.000
_cell.length_c   1.000
_cell.angle_alpha   90.00
_cell.angle_beta   90.00
_cell.angle_gamma   90.00
#
_symmetry.space_group_name_H-M   'P 1'
#
loop_
_entity.id
_entity.type
_entity.pdbx_description
1 polymer ?
#
loop_
_entity_poly.entity_id
_entity_poly.type
_entity_poly.pdbx_seq_one_letter_code
_entity_poly.pdbx_strand_id
1 'polypeptide(L)'
;MVSGLFGWTVLVWSLGFAAQVVSGPRPLEGTYWKAIELQGKQVPARDSIREVYLVLAERGRLYGSDGCNHVAGAYELKNGSVRFSEMAATRMACIDAGDIDVAFREALKSAKRVTVAGEHLELFDSSNRRVAVFLAASSHSADPAKR
;
A
#
# COMPACT_ATOMS: atom_id res chain seq x y z
N MET A 1 -53.96 27.20 50.53
CA MET A 1 -52.51 27.03 50.58
C MET A 1 -52.15 25.81 49.81
N VAL A 2 -51.70 25.96 48.61
CA VAL A 2 -51.33 24.82 47.72
C VAL A 2 -49.88 24.98 47.36
N SER A 3 -49.02 24.14 47.89
CA SER A 3 -47.60 24.08 47.59
C SER A 3 -47.41 23.28 46.33
N GLY A 4 -47.05 23.92 45.19
CA GLY A 4 -46.68 23.28 43.97
C GLY A 4 -45.20 22.93 43.98
N LEU A 5 -44.87 21.66 43.98
CA LEU A 5 -43.52 21.14 43.76
C LEU A 5 -43.30 20.99 42.25
N PHE A 6 -42.56 21.94 41.66
CA PHE A 6 -42.05 21.78 40.29
C PHE A 6 -40.83 20.86 40.28
N GLY A 7 -41.02 19.63 39.85
CA GLY A 7 -39.94 18.71 39.59
C GLY A 7 -39.26 19.07 38.25
N TRP A 8 -38.03 19.54 38.31
CA TRP A 8 -37.16 19.67 37.11
C TRP A 8 -36.50 18.32 36.83
N THR A 9 -37.02 17.67 35.82
CA THR A 9 -36.35 16.51 35.23
C THR A 9 -35.21 17.00 34.35
N VAL A 10 -33.99 16.85 34.84
CA VAL A 10 -32.77 17.11 34.03
C VAL A 10 -32.57 15.91 33.10
N LEU A 11 -32.84 16.13 31.81
CA LEU A 11 -32.51 15.16 30.76
C LEU A 11 -31.02 15.22 30.49
N VAL A 12 -30.27 14.27 31.05
CA VAL A 12 -28.85 14.12 30.75
C VAL A 12 -28.72 13.47 29.37
N TRP A 13 -28.41 14.25 28.34
CA TRP A 13 -28.01 13.73 27.05
C TRP A 13 -26.59 13.20 27.16
N SER A 14 -26.44 11.90 27.24
CA SER A 14 -25.16 11.22 27.11
C SER A 14 -24.72 11.32 25.64
N LEU A 15 -23.88 12.32 25.33
CA LEU A 15 -23.13 12.36 24.08
C LEU A 15 -22.11 11.24 24.09
N GLY A 16 -22.48 10.10 23.47
CA GLY A 16 -21.56 9.03 23.21
C GLY A 16 -20.48 9.52 22.24
N PHE A 17 -19.31 9.85 22.76
CA PHE A 17 -18.12 10.05 21.94
C PHE A 17 -17.72 8.68 21.39
N ALA A 18 -18.10 8.41 20.15
CA ALA A 18 -17.52 7.32 19.38
C ALA A 18 -16.04 7.67 19.16
N ALA A 19 -15.15 7.00 19.87
CA ALA A 19 -13.73 7.10 19.66
C ALA A 19 -13.44 6.64 18.23
N GLN A 20 -13.19 7.56 17.33
CA GLN A 20 -12.69 7.27 15.99
C GLN A 20 -11.27 6.77 16.17
N VAL A 21 -11.05 5.48 15.94
CA VAL A 21 -9.72 4.92 15.85
C VAL A 21 -9.09 5.47 14.57
N VAL A 22 -8.37 6.57 14.70
CA VAL A 22 -7.54 7.08 13.61
C VAL A 22 -6.37 6.12 13.49
N SER A 23 -6.46 5.20 12.54
CA SER A 23 -5.33 4.35 12.18
C SER A 23 -4.22 5.28 11.67
N GLY A 24 -3.12 5.37 12.40
CA GLY A 24 -1.93 6.10 11.97
C GLY A 24 -1.40 5.55 10.64
N PRO A 25 -0.46 6.26 9.98
CA PRO A 25 0.12 5.79 8.73
C PRO A 25 0.75 4.42 8.94
N ARG A 26 0.56 3.53 7.97
CA ARG A 26 1.17 2.20 8.00
C ARG A 26 2.70 2.32 7.95
N PRO A 27 3.44 1.47 8.67
CA PRO A 27 4.88 1.46 8.54
C PRO A 27 5.27 1.13 7.10
N LEU A 28 6.26 1.83 6.58
CA LEU A 28 6.75 1.63 5.22
C LEU A 28 7.37 0.24 5.06
N GLU A 29 8.18 -0.18 6.04
CA GLU A 29 8.82 -1.49 6.08
C GLU A 29 7.90 -2.56 6.67
N GLY A 30 7.98 -3.77 6.14
CA GLY A 30 7.24 -4.93 6.61
C GLY A 30 5.76 -4.95 6.21
N THR A 31 5.26 -3.89 5.59
CA THR A 31 3.87 -3.84 5.10
C THR A 31 3.80 -4.47 3.70
N TYR A 32 2.75 -5.26 3.49
CA TYR A 32 2.41 -5.79 2.19
C TYR A 32 1.68 -4.71 1.38
N TRP A 33 2.36 -4.16 0.38
CA TRP A 33 1.87 -3.07 -0.46
C TRP A 33 1.33 -3.61 -1.78
N LYS A 34 0.02 -3.73 -1.89
CA LYS A 34 -0.66 -4.16 -3.11
C LYS A 34 -0.75 -3.00 -4.11
N ALA A 35 -0.28 -3.19 -5.33
CA ALA A 35 -0.37 -2.18 -6.37
C ALA A 35 -1.82 -1.98 -6.82
N ILE A 36 -2.25 -0.72 -6.87
CA ILE A 36 -3.57 -0.32 -7.38
C ILE A 36 -3.46 0.59 -8.60
N GLU A 37 -2.35 1.28 -8.78
CA GLU A 37 -2.07 2.12 -9.95
C GLU A 37 -0.57 2.05 -10.30
N LEU A 38 -0.25 1.89 -11.57
CA LEU A 38 1.11 1.89 -12.12
C LEU A 38 1.16 2.74 -13.38
N GLN A 39 2.08 3.71 -13.44
CA GLN A 39 2.26 4.64 -14.56
C GLN A 39 0.94 5.33 -14.98
N GLY A 40 0.10 5.69 -13.99
CA GLY A 40 -1.18 6.35 -14.23
C GLY A 40 -2.31 5.42 -14.70
N LYS A 41 -2.08 4.12 -14.77
CA LYS A 41 -3.08 3.12 -15.14
C LYS A 41 -3.47 2.27 -13.95
N GLN A 42 -4.76 2.02 -13.79
CA GLN A 42 -5.28 1.11 -12.76
C GLN A 42 -4.78 -0.32 -13.00
N VAL A 43 -4.34 -0.97 -11.93
CA VAL A 43 -4.00 -2.40 -11.96
C VAL A 43 -5.29 -3.20 -11.95
N PRO A 44 -5.61 -3.98 -12.99
CA PRO A 44 -6.86 -4.72 -13.03
C PRO A 44 -6.85 -5.87 -12.02
N ALA A 45 -7.96 -6.07 -11.33
CA ALA A 45 -8.21 -7.28 -10.56
C ALA A 45 -8.63 -8.40 -11.54
N ARG A 46 -7.70 -9.28 -11.88
CA ARG A 46 -7.94 -10.43 -12.76
C ARG A 46 -7.45 -11.70 -12.10
N ASP A 47 -8.21 -12.77 -12.22
CA ASP A 47 -7.83 -14.09 -11.71
C ASP A 47 -6.67 -14.71 -12.51
N SER A 48 -6.44 -14.22 -13.74
CA SER A 48 -5.39 -14.71 -14.65
C SER A 48 -3.99 -14.15 -14.38
N ILE A 49 -3.88 -13.09 -13.59
CA ILE A 49 -2.60 -12.51 -13.19
C ILE A 49 -2.38 -12.68 -11.70
N ARG A 50 -1.11 -12.88 -11.33
CA ARG A 50 -0.72 -12.86 -9.93
C ARG A 50 -0.92 -11.46 -9.36
N GLU A 51 -1.18 -11.38 -8.07
CA GLU A 51 -1.26 -10.10 -7.39
C GLU A 51 0.06 -9.33 -7.56
N VAL A 52 -0.05 -8.06 -7.92
CA VAL A 52 1.09 -7.14 -8.03
C VAL A 52 1.32 -6.50 -6.67
N TYR A 53 2.45 -6.75 -6.08
CA TYR A 53 2.74 -6.24 -4.73
C TYR A 53 4.23 -5.99 -4.50
N LEU A 54 4.51 -5.21 -3.47
CA LEU A 54 5.86 -4.86 -3.02
C LEU A 54 5.91 -4.97 -1.48
N VAL A 55 6.98 -5.54 -0.95
CA VAL A 55 7.33 -5.49 0.46
C VAL A 55 8.74 -4.93 0.59
N LEU A 56 8.86 -3.83 1.33
CA LEU A 56 10.15 -3.28 1.74
C LEU A 56 10.54 -3.94 3.05
N ALA A 57 11.50 -4.84 2.99
CA ALA A 57 11.96 -5.62 4.13
C ALA A 57 13.11 -4.92 4.85
N GLU A 58 13.44 -5.41 6.02
CA GLU A 58 14.57 -4.91 6.79
C GLU A 58 15.90 -4.94 6.00
N ARG A 59 16.85 -4.11 6.43
CA ARG A 59 18.20 -4.03 5.86
C ARG A 59 18.23 -3.65 4.38
N GLY A 60 17.27 -2.84 3.94
CA GLY A 60 17.24 -2.34 2.56
C GLY A 60 16.93 -3.40 1.51
N ARG A 61 16.30 -4.52 1.89
CA ARG A 61 15.88 -5.58 0.96
C ARG A 61 14.44 -5.35 0.54
N LEU A 62 14.11 -5.75 -0.68
CA LEU A 62 12.72 -5.78 -1.13
C LEU A 62 12.41 -7.10 -1.83
N TYR A 63 11.15 -7.46 -1.81
CA TYR A 63 10.60 -8.56 -2.61
C TYR A 63 9.16 -8.25 -3.00
N GLY A 64 8.67 -8.94 -4.03
CA GLY A 64 7.32 -8.72 -4.52
C GLY A 64 6.99 -9.56 -5.74
N SER A 65 5.97 -9.11 -6.43
CA SER A 65 5.51 -9.67 -7.70
C SER A 65 5.12 -8.56 -8.66
N ASP A 66 5.52 -8.66 -9.90
CA ASP A 66 5.16 -7.73 -10.97
C ASP A 66 3.88 -8.16 -11.72
N GLY A 67 3.15 -9.14 -11.16
CA GLY A 67 1.96 -9.72 -11.79
C GLY A 67 2.24 -10.99 -12.60
N CYS A 68 3.49 -11.20 -12.98
CA CYS A 68 3.97 -12.37 -13.68
C CYS A 68 5.10 -13.07 -12.91
N ASN A 69 6.12 -12.30 -12.57
CA ASN A 69 7.36 -12.78 -11.99
C ASN A 69 7.46 -12.44 -10.50
N HIS A 70 8.21 -13.25 -9.77
CA HIS A 70 8.72 -12.85 -8.47
C HIS A 70 9.87 -11.87 -8.66
N VAL A 71 9.86 -10.82 -7.87
CA VAL A 71 10.83 -9.75 -7.91
C VAL A 71 11.56 -9.68 -6.57
N ALA A 72 12.86 -9.48 -6.60
CA ALA A 72 13.68 -9.21 -5.43
C ALA A 72 14.71 -8.12 -5.77
N GLY A 73 15.18 -7.40 -4.75
CA GLY A 73 16.16 -6.36 -4.96
C GLY A 73 16.54 -5.67 -3.65
N ALA A 74 17.09 -4.47 -3.80
CA ALA A 74 17.47 -3.62 -2.70
C ALA A 74 16.84 -2.22 -2.83
N TYR A 75 16.71 -1.52 -1.71
CA TYR A 75 16.30 -0.12 -1.71
C TYR A 75 17.13 0.67 -0.70
N GLU A 76 17.28 1.94 -0.98
CA GLU A 76 17.82 2.92 -0.06
C GLU A 76 16.78 3.98 0.20
N LEU A 77 16.59 4.32 1.48
CA LEU A 77 15.65 5.34 1.91
C LEU A 77 16.40 6.40 2.73
N LYS A 78 16.27 7.66 2.31
CA LYS A 78 16.86 8.79 3.02
C LYS A 78 15.95 10.01 2.90
N ASN A 79 15.40 10.45 4.05
CA ASN A 79 14.57 11.67 4.11
C ASN A 79 13.45 11.72 3.05
N GLY A 80 12.73 10.61 2.85
CA GLY A 80 11.66 10.50 1.85
C GLY A 80 12.14 10.27 0.42
N SER A 81 13.44 10.38 0.14
CA SER A 81 14.02 9.93 -1.12
C SER A 81 14.18 8.43 -1.12
N VAL A 82 13.84 7.79 -2.23
CA VAL A 82 13.97 6.34 -2.41
C VAL A 82 14.75 6.03 -3.67
N ARG A 83 15.56 4.98 -3.62
CA ARG A 83 16.23 4.40 -4.78
C ARG A 83 16.13 2.89 -4.71
N PHE A 84 15.60 2.29 -5.76
CA PHE A 84 15.57 0.85 -5.94
C PHE A 84 16.74 0.40 -6.81
N SER A 85 17.39 -0.69 -6.44
CA SER A 85 18.58 -1.21 -7.10
C SER A 85 18.63 -2.75 -7.02
N GLU A 86 19.58 -3.35 -7.72
CA GLU A 86 19.83 -4.79 -7.69
C GLU A 86 18.57 -5.62 -8.01
N MET A 87 17.70 -5.07 -8.88
CA MET A 87 16.44 -5.71 -9.23
C MET A 87 16.68 -6.97 -10.04
N ALA A 88 16.21 -8.08 -9.51
CA ALA A 88 16.16 -9.37 -10.17
C ALA A 88 14.71 -9.86 -10.25
N ALA A 89 14.36 -10.55 -11.31
CA ALA A 89 13.05 -11.16 -11.49
C ALA A 89 13.19 -12.54 -12.10
N THR A 90 12.27 -13.44 -11.76
CA THR A 90 12.10 -14.71 -12.49
C THR A 90 11.70 -14.41 -13.93
N ARG A 91 11.88 -15.36 -14.84
CA ARG A 91 11.46 -15.25 -16.24
C ARG A 91 10.38 -16.28 -16.53
N MET A 92 9.15 -15.91 -16.21
CA MET A 92 7.98 -16.73 -16.51
C MET A 92 7.30 -16.20 -17.78
N ALA A 93 6.77 -17.09 -18.60
CA ALA A 93 5.92 -16.72 -19.71
C ALA A 93 4.50 -16.50 -19.20
N CYS A 94 4.05 -15.26 -19.18
CA CYS A 94 2.71 -14.89 -18.76
C CYS A 94 1.94 -14.30 -19.94
N ILE A 95 1.06 -15.11 -20.50
CA ILE A 95 0.34 -14.78 -21.74
C ILE A 95 -0.65 -13.61 -21.52
N ASP A 96 -1.21 -13.48 -20.31
CA ASP A 96 -2.28 -12.53 -19.99
C ASP A 96 -1.84 -11.36 -19.09
N ALA A 97 -0.55 -11.24 -18.78
CA ALA A 97 -0.07 -10.18 -17.89
C ALA A 97 -0.12 -8.78 -18.53
N GLY A 98 -0.21 -8.71 -19.86
CA GLY A 98 -0.17 -7.44 -20.58
C GLY A 98 1.15 -6.72 -20.31
N ASP A 99 1.06 -5.38 -20.12
CA ASP A 99 2.22 -4.52 -19.85
C ASP A 99 2.41 -4.24 -18.34
N ILE A 100 1.76 -5.00 -17.46
CA ILE A 100 1.78 -4.72 -16.01
C ILE A 100 3.16 -4.93 -15.42
N ASP A 101 3.84 -6.01 -15.81
CA ASP A 101 5.19 -6.31 -15.37
C ASP A 101 6.19 -5.22 -15.80
N VAL A 102 6.04 -4.72 -17.01
CA VAL A 102 6.82 -3.59 -17.53
C VAL A 102 6.53 -2.33 -16.73
N ALA A 103 5.24 -2.00 -16.53
CA ALA A 103 4.83 -0.82 -15.80
C ALA A 103 5.32 -0.83 -14.34
N PHE A 104 5.29 -1.99 -13.68
CA PHE A 104 5.81 -2.17 -12.32
C PHE A 104 7.32 -1.90 -12.25
N ARG A 105 8.10 -2.51 -13.14
CA ARG A 105 9.56 -2.33 -13.19
C ARG A 105 9.96 -0.88 -13.52
N GLU A 106 9.27 -0.27 -14.47
CA GLU A 106 9.52 1.14 -14.83
C GLU A 106 9.14 2.10 -13.70
N ALA A 107 8.05 1.83 -12.97
CA ALA A 107 7.67 2.62 -11.80
C ALA A 107 8.76 2.58 -10.71
N LEU A 108 9.28 1.40 -10.36
CA LEU A 108 10.36 1.28 -9.39
C LEU A 108 11.66 1.93 -9.88
N LYS A 109 12.02 1.75 -11.14
CA LYS A 109 13.24 2.32 -11.74
C LYS A 109 13.21 3.86 -11.74
N SER A 110 12.07 4.45 -12.03
CA SER A 110 11.92 5.90 -12.12
C SER A 110 11.67 6.57 -10.77
N ALA A 111 11.26 5.83 -9.75
CA ALA A 111 10.94 6.37 -8.42
C ALA A 111 12.14 7.06 -7.78
N LYS A 112 11.90 8.26 -7.23
CA LYS A 112 12.88 9.09 -6.51
C LYS A 112 12.37 9.51 -5.14
N ARG A 113 11.07 9.52 -4.94
CA ARG A 113 10.45 9.91 -3.67
C ARG A 113 9.34 8.94 -3.29
N VAL A 114 9.21 8.69 -2.01
CA VAL A 114 8.14 7.86 -1.44
C VAL A 114 7.39 8.65 -0.38
N THR A 115 6.08 8.47 -0.33
CA THR A 115 5.22 8.97 0.75
C THR A 115 4.27 7.87 1.20
N VAL A 116 3.94 7.89 2.48
CA VAL A 116 2.88 7.05 3.05
C VAL A 116 1.83 7.96 3.67
N ALA A 117 0.61 7.85 3.19
CA ALA A 117 -0.54 8.60 3.68
C ALA A 117 -1.66 7.61 4.04
N GLY A 118 -1.89 7.40 5.34
CA GLY A 118 -2.82 6.40 5.83
C GLY A 118 -2.41 4.99 5.40
N GLU A 119 -3.22 4.35 4.58
CA GLU A 119 -2.97 3.02 4.03
C GLU A 119 -2.39 3.04 2.60
N HIS A 120 -2.07 4.21 2.06
CA HIS A 120 -1.54 4.37 0.72
C HIS A 120 -0.04 4.67 0.75
N LEU A 121 0.70 3.95 -0.08
CA LEU A 121 2.08 4.26 -0.42
C LEU A 121 2.12 4.80 -1.84
N GLU A 122 2.74 5.93 -2.04
CA GLU A 122 2.87 6.57 -3.34
C GLU A 122 4.34 6.76 -3.70
N LEU A 123 4.69 6.45 -4.94
CA LEU A 123 6.01 6.68 -5.51
C LEU A 123 5.94 7.79 -6.56
N PHE A 124 6.94 8.66 -6.54
CA PHE A 124 7.07 9.79 -7.46
C PHE A 124 8.43 9.78 -8.15
N ASP A 125 8.46 10.19 -9.40
CA ASP A 125 9.69 10.36 -10.17
C ASP A 125 10.39 11.71 -9.89
N SER A 126 11.49 11.97 -10.59
CA SER A 126 12.26 13.22 -10.47
C SER A 126 11.48 14.47 -10.87
N SER A 127 10.44 14.33 -11.70
CA SER A 127 9.54 15.41 -12.11
C SER A 127 8.33 15.56 -11.19
N ASN A 128 8.34 14.89 -10.04
CA ASN A 128 7.24 14.85 -9.07
C ASN A 128 5.93 14.26 -9.65
N ARG A 129 6.02 13.49 -10.71
CA ARG A 129 4.89 12.75 -11.27
C ARG A 129 4.72 11.45 -10.49
N ARG A 130 3.49 11.14 -10.09
CA ARG A 130 3.16 9.88 -9.41
C ARG A 130 3.28 8.72 -10.39
N VAL A 131 4.16 7.77 -10.08
CA VAL A 131 4.45 6.61 -10.94
C VAL A 131 3.87 5.30 -10.41
N ALA A 132 3.53 5.24 -9.12
CA ALA A 132 2.83 4.09 -8.54
C ALA A 132 2.02 4.49 -7.31
N VAL A 133 0.91 3.77 -7.10
CA VAL A 133 0.13 3.79 -5.87
C VAL A 133 -0.11 2.37 -5.42
N PHE A 134 0.14 2.15 -4.14
CA PHE A 134 -0.09 0.88 -3.48
C PHE A 134 -1.03 1.09 -2.28
N LEU A 135 -1.78 0.06 -1.95
CA LEU A 135 -2.63 -0.01 -0.78
C LEU A 135 -2.07 -1.05 0.20
N ALA A 136 -2.01 -0.70 1.47
CA ALA A 136 -1.65 -1.66 2.52
C ALA A 136 -2.71 -2.77 2.57
N ALA A 137 -2.27 -4.00 2.44
CA ALA A 137 -3.14 -5.17 2.50
C ALA A 137 -2.61 -6.19 3.51
N SER A 138 -3.48 -7.04 4.01
CA SER A 138 -3.06 -8.23 4.75
C SER A 138 -2.51 -9.25 3.76
N SER A 139 -1.39 -9.88 4.08
CA SER A 139 -0.67 -10.86 3.24
C SER A 139 -1.46 -12.15 2.95
N HIS A 140 -2.78 -12.10 2.96
CA HIS A 140 -3.64 -13.30 2.98
C HIS A 140 -3.73 -14.04 1.65
N SER A 141 -3.17 -13.51 0.56
CA SER A 141 -3.26 -14.16 -0.75
C SER A 141 -1.93 -14.71 -1.27
N ALA A 142 -0.83 -14.54 -0.54
CA ALA A 142 0.51 -14.82 -1.07
C ALA A 142 1.40 -15.64 -0.13
N ASP A 143 0.85 -16.53 0.70
CA ASP A 143 1.67 -17.53 1.40
C ASP A 143 1.72 -18.82 0.55
N PRO A 144 2.77 -19.02 -0.28
CA PRO A 144 2.96 -20.25 -1.00
C PRO A 144 3.37 -21.43 -0.09
N ALA A 145 3.58 -21.19 1.21
CA ALA A 145 4.01 -22.19 2.18
C ALA A 145 2.85 -22.95 2.84
N LYS A 146 1.59 -22.66 2.48
CA LYS A 146 0.41 -23.36 2.99
C LYS A 146 -0.34 -24.16 1.91
N ARG A 147 0.39 -24.84 1.06
CA ARG A 147 -0.18 -25.93 0.25
C ARG A 147 0.53 -27.23 0.55
#